data_78f33648edd1e6921c9ad7ba269d778a
#
_entry.id   78f33648edd1e6921c9ad7ba269d778a
#
_cell.length_a   1.000
_cell.length_b   1.000
_cell.length_c   1.000
_cell.angle_alpha   90.00
_cell.angle_beta   90.00
_cell.angle_gamma   90.00
#
_symmetry.space_group_name_H-M   'P 1'
#
loop_
_entity.id
_entity.type
_entity.pdbx_description
1 polymer ?
#
loop_
_entity_poly.entity_id
_entity_poly.type
_entity_poly.pdbx_seq_one_letter_code
_entity_poly.pdbx_strand_id
1 'polypeptide(L)'
;MIKRAVFARELGVPIIMHDYLTGGFTANTSLAFYCRDNGLLLHIHRAMHAVIDRQKNHGMHFRVLAKALRMSGGDHVHAGTVVGKLEGGIVLAVSFSPKIGSLCQVLYL
;
A
#
# COMPACT_ATOMS: atom_id res chain seq x y z
N MET A 1 6.91 -13.40 -6.65
CA MET A 1 6.43 -12.83 -5.36
C MET A 1 6.17 -13.88 -4.31
N ILE A 2 5.30 -14.85 -4.53
CA ILE A 2 4.96 -15.89 -3.54
C ILE A 2 6.20 -16.61 -2.99
N LYS A 3 7.16 -17.02 -3.81
CA LYS A 3 8.40 -17.64 -3.33
C LYS A 3 9.18 -16.78 -2.32
N ARG A 4 9.19 -15.45 -2.51
CA ARG A 4 9.82 -14.52 -1.57
C ARG A 4 9.03 -14.39 -0.27
N ALA A 5 7.70 -14.40 -0.36
CA ALA A 5 6.82 -14.37 0.81
C ALA A 5 6.95 -15.66 1.64
N VAL A 6 7.03 -16.82 1.00
CA VAL A 6 7.30 -18.10 1.65
C VAL A 6 8.63 -18.04 2.41
N PHE A 7 9.70 -17.61 1.74
CA PHE A 7 11.01 -17.49 2.36
C PHE A 7 11.03 -16.52 3.55
N ALA A 8 10.39 -15.35 3.41
CA ALA A 8 10.27 -14.37 4.49
C ALA A 8 9.51 -14.96 5.70
N ARG A 9 8.42 -15.69 5.45
CA ARG A 9 7.67 -16.38 6.49
C ARG A 9 8.51 -17.42 7.22
N GLU A 10 9.31 -18.21 6.49
CA GLU A 10 10.23 -19.20 7.08
C GLU A 10 11.28 -18.56 7.98
N LEU A 11 11.66 -17.30 7.70
CA LEU A 11 12.55 -16.50 8.55
C LEU A 11 11.81 -15.85 9.74
N GLY A 12 10.49 -16.03 9.88
CA GLY A 12 9.70 -15.47 10.96
C GLY A 12 9.30 -14.01 10.76
N VAL A 13 9.37 -13.48 9.55
CA VAL A 13 8.96 -12.09 9.23
C VAL A 13 7.43 -11.99 9.28
N PRO A 14 6.85 -11.09 10.09
CA PRO A 14 5.39 -10.99 10.24
C PRO A 14 4.69 -10.14 9.17
N ILE A 15 5.44 -9.32 8.44
CA ILE A 15 4.90 -8.36 7.47
C ILE A 15 5.64 -8.51 6.14
N ILE A 16 4.89 -8.65 5.06
CA ILE A 16 5.43 -8.67 3.70
C ILE A 16 5.19 -7.31 3.06
N MET A 17 6.22 -6.72 2.49
CA MET A 17 6.10 -5.48 1.72
C MET A 17 6.05 -5.78 0.21
N HIS A 18 5.12 -5.15 -0.48
CA HIS A 18 4.91 -5.30 -1.91
C HIS A 18 4.64 -3.95 -2.58
N ASP A 19 5.20 -3.76 -3.76
CA ASP A 19 4.92 -2.60 -4.59
C ASP A 19 3.83 -2.95 -5.62
N TYR A 20 2.67 -2.32 -5.47
CA TYR A 20 1.49 -2.65 -6.28
C TYR A 20 1.61 -2.22 -7.74
N LEU A 21 2.34 -1.14 -8.04
CA LEU A 21 2.46 -0.64 -9.42
C LEU A 21 3.35 -1.54 -10.27
N THR A 22 4.48 -1.97 -9.73
CA THR A 22 5.39 -2.87 -10.46
C THR A 22 4.86 -4.29 -10.55
N GLY A 23 4.11 -4.74 -9.54
CA GLY A 23 3.52 -6.08 -9.52
C GLY A 23 2.16 -6.18 -10.20
N GLY A 24 1.36 -5.12 -10.14
CA GLY A 24 -0.02 -5.09 -10.61
C GLY A 24 -1.03 -5.62 -9.59
N PHE A 25 -2.31 -5.29 -9.79
CA PHE A 25 -3.37 -5.64 -8.87
C PHE A 25 -3.64 -7.15 -8.78
N THR A 26 -3.50 -7.88 -9.87
CA THR A 26 -3.66 -9.34 -9.87
C THR A 26 -2.63 -10.02 -8.98
N ALA A 27 -1.36 -9.64 -9.11
CA ALA A 27 -0.28 -10.16 -8.28
C ALA A 27 -0.44 -9.73 -6.81
N ASN A 28 -0.90 -8.50 -6.57
CA ASN A 28 -1.20 -8.00 -5.23
C ASN A 28 -2.30 -8.81 -4.56
N THR A 29 -3.38 -9.12 -5.27
CA THR A 29 -4.49 -9.93 -4.78
C THR A 29 -4.04 -11.36 -4.44
N SER A 30 -3.26 -11.98 -5.31
CA SER A 30 -2.71 -13.33 -5.06
C SER A 30 -1.80 -13.35 -3.83
N LEU A 31 -0.95 -12.32 -3.67
CA LEU A 31 -0.08 -12.19 -2.51
C LEU A 31 -0.89 -11.94 -1.23
N ALA A 32 -1.95 -11.13 -1.32
CA ALA A 32 -2.83 -10.85 -0.19
C ALA A 32 -3.53 -12.11 0.32
N PHE A 33 -4.01 -12.96 -0.58
CA PHE A 33 -4.60 -14.26 -0.21
C PHE A 33 -3.57 -15.14 0.49
N TYR A 34 -2.35 -15.22 -0.04
CA TYR A 34 -1.28 -15.96 0.61
C TYR A 34 -0.99 -15.42 2.02
N CYS A 35 -0.87 -14.10 2.18
CA CYS A 35 -0.61 -13.47 3.48
C CYS A 35 -1.73 -13.77 4.48
N ARG A 36 -2.98 -13.59 4.07
CA ARG A 36 -4.15 -13.89 4.90
C ARG A 36 -4.15 -15.35 5.36
N ASP A 37 -3.93 -16.28 4.45
CA ASP A 37 -3.99 -17.71 4.74
C ASP A 37 -2.81 -18.20 5.60
N ASN A 38 -1.76 -17.40 5.70
CA ASN A 38 -0.55 -17.72 6.47
C ASN A 38 -0.30 -16.78 7.67
N GLY A 39 -1.27 -15.95 8.04
CA GLY A 39 -1.17 -15.07 9.20
C GLY A 39 -0.13 -13.94 9.05
N LEU A 40 0.12 -13.48 7.84
CA LEU A 40 1.03 -12.39 7.52
C LEU A 40 0.27 -11.11 7.22
N LEU A 41 0.84 -9.97 7.57
CA LEU A 41 0.35 -8.66 7.15
C LEU A 41 0.95 -8.28 5.79
N LEU A 42 0.16 -7.58 4.97
CA LEU A 42 0.60 -7.07 3.68
C LEU A 42 0.71 -5.55 3.72
N HIS A 43 1.95 -5.06 3.67
CA HIS A 43 2.26 -3.64 3.57
C HIS A 43 2.51 -3.26 2.11
N ILE A 44 1.76 -2.27 1.62
CA ILE A 44 1.84 -1.82 0.23
C ILE A 44 2.77 -0.61 0.13
N HIS A 45 3.82 -0.74 -0.64
CA HIS A 45 4.64 0.38 -1.07
C HIS A 45 4.06 0.98 -2.35
N ARG A 46 4.14 2.30 -2.49
CA ARG A 46 3.60 3.04 -3.64
C ARG A 46 4.67 3.63 -4.54
N ALA A 47 5.76 2.92 -4.77
CA ALA A 47 6.81 3.39 -5.68
C ALA A 47 6.21 3.74 -7.05
N MET A 48 6.69 4.82 -7.66
CA MET A 48 6.25 5.31 -8.97
C MET A 48 4.77 5.75 -9.06
N HIS A 49 4.07 5.90 -7.94
CA HIS A 49 2.65 6.29 -7.93
C HIS A 49 2.37 7.59 -8.70
N ALA A 50 3.33 8.51 -8.74
CA ALA A 50 3.20 9.82 -9.39
C ALA A 50 2.98 9.73 -10.91
N VAL A 51 3.33 8.61 -11.56
CA VAL A 51 3.03 8.37 -12.99
C VAL A 51 1.53 8.19 -13.23
N ILE A 52 0.75 8.00 -12.18
CA ILE A 52 -0.71 7.84 -12.24
C ILE A 52 -1.41 8.97 -11.49
N ASP A 53 -1.11 9.17 -10.20
CA ASP A 53 -1.90 10.05 -9.32
C ASP A 53 -1.52 11.53 -9.41
N ARG A 54 -0.42 11.86 -10.05
CA ARG A 54 0.02 13.25 -10.29
C ARG A 54 -0.18 13.72 -11.74
N GLN A 55 -0.81 12.93 -12.57
CA GLN A 55 -1.14 13.34 -13.93
C GLN A 55 -2.37 14.24 -13.95
N LYS A 56 -2.27 15.40 -14.61
CA LYS A 56 -3.41 16.32 -14.77
C LYS A 56 -4.49 15.76 -15.69
N ASN A 57 -4.06 14.96 -16.69
CA ASN A 57 -4.94 14.32 -17.65
C ASN A 57 -4.68 12.81 -17.62
N HIS A 58 -5.72 12.01 -17.75
CA HIS A 58 -5.65 10.54 -17.79
C HIS A 58 -5.03 9.90 -16.55
N GLY A 59 -4.95 10.64 -15.46
CA GLY A 59 -4.48 10.13 -14.18
C GLY A 59 -5.62 9.55 -13.34
N MET A 60 -5.25 9.03 -12.17
CA MET A 60 -6.20 8.52 -11.19
C MET A 60 -5.85 9.09 -9.82
N HIS A 61 -6.84 9.65 -9.14
CA HIS A 61 -6.63 10.22 -7.82
C HIS A 61 -6.17 9.14 -6.82
N PHE A 62 -5.21 9.46 -5.96
CA PHE A 62 -4.64 8.50 -4.98
C PHE A 62 -5.71 7.82 -4.10
N ARG A 63 -6.78 8.53 -3.75
CA ARG A 63 -7.91 7.96 -2.99
C ARG A 63 -8.52 6.74 -3.67
N VAL A 64 -8.64 6.76 -4.99
CA VAL A 64 -9.18 5.63 -5.77
C VAL A 64 -8.21 4.46 -5.74
N LEU A 65 -6.90 4.74 -5.91
CA LEU A 65 -5.86 3.72 -5.82
C LEU A 65 -5.81 3.08 -4.43
N ALA A 66 -5.84 3.88 -3.36
CA ALA A 66 -5.84 3.38 -1.98
C ALA A 66 -7.06 2.49 -1.71
N LYS A 67 -8.23 2.89 -2.20
CA LYS A 67 -9.46 2.10 -2.07
C LYS A 67 -9.35 0.75 -2.81
N ALA A 68 -8.82 0.76 -4.02
CA ALA A 68 -8.59 -0.46 -4.79
C ALA A 68 -7.55 -1.37 -4.11
N LEU A 69 -6.51 -0.80 -3.51
CA LEU A 69 -5.50 -1.55 -2.74
C LEU A 69 -6.13 -2.25 -1.53
N ARG A 70 -6.98 -1.55 -0.79
CA ARG A 70 -7.71 -2.18 0.33
C ARG A 70 -8.59 -3.33 -0.14
N MET A 71 -9.34 -3.13 -1.20
CA MET A 71 -10.21 -4.15 -1.78
C MET A 71 -9.43 -5.35 -2.32
N SER A 72 -8.19 -5.16 -2.76
CA SER A 72 -7.30 -6.24 -3.19
C SER A 72 -6.58 -6.96 -2.04
N GLY A 73 -6.83 -6.56 -0.79
CA GLY A 73 -6.36 -7.24 0.41
C GLY A 73 -5.13 -6.65 1.08
N GLY A 74 -4.73 -5.41 0.77
CA GLY A 74 -3.67 -4.73 1.50
C GLY A 74 -4.11 -4.32 2.91
N ASP A 75 -3.23 -4.44 3.90
CA ASP A 75 -3.48 -4.05 5.29
C ASP A 75 -2.98 -2.64 5.58
N HIS A 76 -1.82 -2.30 5.03
CA HIS A 76 -1.19 -0.99 5.18
C HIS A 76 -0.78 -0.45 3.82
N VAL A 77 -0.81 0.88 3.67
CA VAL A 77 -0.20 1.55 2.52
C VAL A 77 0.75 2.65 3.00
N HIS A 78 1.91 2.73 2.37
CA HIS A 78 2.86 3.80 2.63
C HIS A 78 2.32 5.13 2.10
N ALA A 79 1.91 6.02 2.99
CA ALA A 79 1.30 7.31 2.61
C ALA A 79 2.33 8.42 2.33
N GLY A 80 3.57 8.25 2.75
CA GLY A 80 4.64 9.23 2.58
C GLY A 80 4.87 10.10 3.80
N THR A 81 5.52 11.23 3.61
CA THR A 81 5.83 12.20 4.67
C THR A 81 4.94 13.44 4.58
N VAL A 82 4.99 14.29 5.62
CA VAL A 82 4.26 15.56 5.71
C VAL A 82 4.53 16.48 4.50
N VAL A 83 5.75 16.49 3.99
CA VAL A 83 6.17 17.18 2.75
C VAL A 83 6.23 16.20 1.57
N GLY A 84 5.45 15.14 1.61
CA GLY A 84 5.54 14.04 0.67
C GLY A 84 4.94 14.34 -0.70
N LYS A 85 5.04 13.34 -1.55
CA LYS A 85 4.66 13.39 -2.97
C LYS A 85 3.16 13.23 -3.22
N LEU A 86 2.32 13.19 -2.18
CA LEU A 86 0.87 13.15 -2.36
C LEU A 86 0.35 14.53 -2.73
N GLU A 87 -0.42 14.61 -3.79
CA GLU A 87 -1.21 15.79 -4.10
C GLU A 87 -2.36 15.89 -3.10
N GLY A 88 -2.58 17.06 -2.49
CA GLY A 88 -3.57 17.26 -1.42
C GLY A 88 -3.03 17.09 0.01
N GLY A 89 -1.77 16.72 0.19
CA GLY A 89 -1.07 16.73 1.48
C GLY A 89 -1.66 15.81 2.55
N ILE A 90 -1.39 16.16 3.81
CA ILE A 90 -1.76 15.38 5.01
C ILE A 90 -3.27 15.14 5.15
N VAL A 91 -4.10 16.09 4.73
CA VAL A 91 -5.56 16.00 4.88
C VAL A 91 -6.12 14.77 4.15
N LEU A 92 -5.52 14.40 3.04
CA LEU A 92 -5.94 13.22 2.31
C LEU A 92 -5.58 11.91 3.04
N ALA A 93 -4.42 11.87 3.68
CA ALA A 93 -3.96 10.72 4.45
C ALA A 93 -4.78 10.55 5.74
N VAL A 94 -5.08 11.65 6.42
CA VAL A 94 -5.84 11.64 7.69
C VAL A 94 -7.32 11.30 7.50
N SER A 95 -7.91 11.56 6.32
CA SER A 95 -9.31 11.19 6.07
C SER A 95 -9.56 9.69 5.98
N PHE A 96 -8.50 8.87 5.96
CA PHE A 96 -8.59 7.41 5.98
C PHE A 96 -8.28 6.77 7.33
N SER A 97 -7.67 7.50 8.28
CA SER A 97 -7.41 6.97 9.61
C SER A 97 -7.38 8.10 10.67
N PRO A 98 -8.34 8.15 11.58
CA PRO A 98 -8.43 9.19 12.60
C PRO A 98 -7.43 9.06 13.76
N LYS A 99 -6.48 8.14 13.74
CA LYS A 99 -5.68 7.77 14.92
C LYS A 99 -4.16 7.83 14.80
N ILE A 100 -3.58 8.51 13.85
CA ILE A 100 -2.11 8.48 13.71
C ILE A 100 -1.50 9.87 13.79
N GLY A 101 -0.98 10.18 14.97
CA GLY A 101 0.05 11.19 15.19
C GLY A 101 1.42 10.53 15.19
N SER A 102 2.09 10.40 14.06
CA SER A 102 3.50 10.09 13.99
C SER A 102 4.13 10.48 12.66
N LEU A 103 5.42 10.76 12.69
CA LEU A 103 6.25 11.26 11.58
C LEU A 103 6.41 10.31 10.36
N CYS A 104 5.98 9.06 10.49
CA CYS A 104 5.94 8.13 9.37
C CYS A 104 4.49 7.69 9.20
N GLN A 105 3.85 8.18 8.16
CA GLN A 105 2.43 7.91 7.93
C GLN A 105 2.28 6.57 7.23
N VAL A 106 1.94 5.57 8.02
CA VAL A 106 1.37 4.31 7.53
C VAL A 106 -0.14 4.44 7.65
N LEU A 107 -0.82 4.38 6.53
CA LEU A 107 -2.28 4.25 6.53
C LEU A 107 -2.64 2.78 6.80
N TYR A 108 -3.38 2.56 7.86
CA TYR A 108 -4.11 1.31 8.05
C TYR A 108 -5.37 1.37 7.17
N LEU A 109 -5.53 0.38 6.33
CA LEU A 109 -6.61 0.30 5.35
C LEU A 109 -7.80 -0.49 5.91
#